data_4bb930f04a7977374b9110bef0f5d0cc
#
_entry.id   4bb930f04a7977374b9110bef0f5d0cc
#
_cell.length_a   1.000
_cell.length_b   1.000
_cell.length_c   1.000
_cell.angle_alpha   90.00
_cell.angle_beta   90.00
_cell.angle_gamma   90.00
#
_symmetry.space_group_name_H-M   'P 1'
#
loop_
_entity.id
_entity.type
_entity.pdbx_description
1 polymer ?
#
loop_
_entity_poly.entity_id
_entity_poly.type
_entity_poly.pdbx_seq_one_letter_code
_entity_poly.pdbx_strand_id
1 'polypeptide(L)'
;MNATDSNAMKNQRSWRIGIFGTFDVENYGDLLFPIIAELELSRRLGSVELTPFSYHAKSSDDWPYGVESLAELPRMASDLDAILIGGGFIVRFDKFIAPGYGPPATWIHHPTGYWLAPALVGAQHGVPVIWNAPGMHCNEIPDWSHPLLSLALDSSAHIAVRDEPSKTALRPFVEPQRVHVMPDTAFSIGRCLKSHAATDEAAAIRDALGLKAPYLVIQATQNLERLTDYLKKFRTELPNLSVLLLRLGPVLCDHESFIDSELQGTFCLSAWPSPMVLASLIGGSEAVAGHSYHLAITALSCGVPVFSSSDLSQGKFTALAKFDTVHPLPPEGCDDPQWLSQRMGRKEPSHVVVEANDMLENYWNHVATVVRAGKTDSTTATSAFLMSLPGILEHGQRQAGAGDPESADHLRDLKARLIGCEDSLGEAKAQLSEVTRRSLDLETQLLELHQSMSWKTTAPLRRAWRWLQGLSA
;
A
#
# COMPACT_ATOMS: atom_id res chain seq x y z
N MET A 1 -3.95 45.78 16.99
CA MET A 1 -4.36 44.77 16.02
C MET A 1 -5.79 45.06 15.66
N ASN A 2 -6.03 45.50 14.43
CA ASN A 2 -7.31 46.05 14.02
C ASN A 2 -8.31 44.94 13.65
N ALA A 3 -9.54 45.10 14.05
CA ALA A 3 -10.67 44.21 13.80
C ALA A 3 -10.99 43.96 12.29
N THR A 4 -10.29 44.64 11.39
CA THR A 4 -10.39 44.46 9.94
C THR A 4 -9.63 43.25 9.38
N ASP A 5 -8.59 42.72 10.07
CA ASP A 5 -7.82 41.54 9.61
C ASP A 5 -8.53 40.21 9.93
N SER A 6 -9.43 40.21 10.93
CA SER A 6 -10.16 38.98 11.31
C SER A 6 -11.32 38.62 10.35
N ASN A 7 -11.81 39.61 9.58
CA ASN A 7 -12.91 39.39 8.63
C ASN A 7 -12.44 38.97 7.21
N ALA A 8 -11.16 39.16 6.86
CA ALA A 8 -10.60 38.72 5.60
C ALA A 8 -10.37 37.18 5.55
N MET A 9 -10.24 36.53 6.71
CA MET A 9 -10.07 35.05 6.78
C MET A 9 -11.38 34.27 6.65
N LYS A 10 -12.55 34.89 6.71
CA LYS A 10 -13.85 34.19 6.78
C LYS A 10 -14.48 33.85 5.43
N ASN A 11 -13.87 34.19 4.29
CA ASN A 11 -14.46 33.94 2.97
C ASN A 11 -13.48 33.24 1.98
N GLN A 12 -12.53 32.46 2.47
CA GLN A 12 -11.67 31.71 1.57
C GLN A 12 -12.43 30.46 1.13
N ARG A 13 -12.72 30.36 -0.19
CA ARG A 13 -13.35 29.19 -0.81
C ARG A 13 -12.55 27.94 -0.45
N SER A 14 -13.21 26.89 0.04
CA SER A 14 -12.61 25.55 0.18
C SER A 14 -12.62 24.85 -1.17
N TRP A 15 -11.49 24.29 -1.57
CA TRP A 15 -11.36 23.49 -2.78
C TRP A 15 -11.79 22.05 -2.50
N ARG A 16 -12.73 21.53 -3.29
CA ARG A 16 -13.29 20.18 -3.13
C ARG A 16 -12.65 19.24 -4.15
N ILE A 17 -11.85 18.30 -3.69
CA ILE A 17 -11.03 17.43 -4.52
C ILE A 17 -11.34 15.97 -4.22
N GLY A 18 -11.68 15.19 -5.27
CA GLY A 18 -11.82 13.74 -5.14
C GLY A 18 -10.49 13.04 -5.42
N ILE A 19 -10.11 12.06 -4.60
CA ILE A 19 -8.97 11.18 -4.87
C ILE A 19 -9.41 9.71 -4.91
N PHE A 20 -8.91 8.93 -5.87
CA PHE A 20 -9.37 7.59 -6.18
C PHE A 20 -8.27 6.56 -6.00
N GLY A 21 -8.53 5.50 -5.24
CA GLY A 21 -7.57 4.44 -4.97
C GLY A 21 -8.08 3.43 -3.94
N THR A 22 -7.18 2.57 -3.47
CA THR A 22 -7.49 1.51 -2.50
C THR A 22 -7.39 2.03 -1.07
N PHE A 23 -8.41 2.76 -0.61
CA PHE A 23 -8.39 3.48 0.67
C PHE A 23 -9.28 2.88 1.76
N ASP A 24 -9.95 1.77 1.47
CA ASP A 24 -10.89 1.08 2.35
C ASP A 24 -10.33 -0.21 2.96
N VAL A 25 -9.03 -0.46 2.78
CA VAL A 25 -8.31 -1.61 3.35
C VAL A 25 -7.05 -1.20 4.08
N GLU A 26 -6.61 -2.03 5.02
CA GLU A 26 -5.40 -1.83 5.83
C GLU A 26 -4.14 -2.08 4.99
N ASN A 27 -3.82 -1.12 4.13
CA ASN A 27 -2.56 -1.05 3.39
C ASN A 27 -1.90 0.31 3.65
N TYR A 28 -0.85 0.32 4.44
CA TYR A 28 -0.13 1.52 4.85
C TYR A 28 0.16 2.48 3.71
N GLY A 29 0.72 1.95 2.62
CA GLY A 29 1.15 2.78 1.49
C GLY A 29 -0.01 3.47 0.78
N ASP A 30 -1.09 2.72 0.52
CA ASP A 30 -2.24 3.27 -0.18
C ASP A 30 -2.95 4.33 0.67
N LEU A 31 -3.01 4.13 1.99
CA LEU A 31 -3.64 5.08 2.92
C LEU A 31 -2.85 6.39 3.09
N LEU A 32 -1.60 6.48 2.66
CA LEU A 32 -0.83 7.72 2.68
C LEU A 32 -1.24 8.71 1.59
N PHE A 33 -1.72 8.25 0.44
CA PHE A 33 -1.98 9.13 -0.71
C PHE A 33 -2.98 10.25 -0.43
N PRO A 34 -4.16 9.99 0.17
CA PRO A 34 -5.09 11.06 0.52
C PRO A 34 -4.48 12.07 1.51
N ILE A 35 -3.80 11.59 2.55
CA ILE A 35 -3.20 12.44 3.57
C ILE A 35 -2.15 13.37 2.96
N ILE A 36 -1.25 12.81 2.14
CA ILE A 36 -0.20 13.59 1.47
C ILE A 36 -0.80 14.59 0.48
N ALA A 37 -1.80 14.17 -0.31
CA ALA A 37 -2.45 15.05 -1.26
C ALA A 37 -3.14 16.24 -0.56
N GLU A 38 -3.83 15.98 0.54
CA GLU A 38 -4.47 17.03 1.34
C GLU A 38 -3.44 18.01 1.91
N LEU A 39 -2.37 17.52 2.53
CA LEU A 39 -1.31 18.35 3.09
C LEU A 39 -0.60 19.20 2.02
N GLU A 40 -0.23 18.58 0.89
CA GLU A 40 0.48 19.26 -0.19
C GLU A 40 -0.39 20.29 -0.92
N LEU A 41 -1.67 19.99 -1.10
CA LEU A 41 -2.62 20.92 -1.73
C LEU A 41 -3.05 22.02 -0.79
N SER A 42 -3.29 21.71 0.49
CA SER A 42 -3.62 22.75 1.50
C SER A 42 -2.51 23.77 1.66
N ARG A 43 -1.25 23.35 1.58
CA ARG A 43 -0.10 24.26 1.62
C ARG A 43 -0.10 25.28 0.47
N ARG A 44 -0.68 24.92 -0.69
CA ARG A 44 -0.67 25.71 -1.92
C ARG A 44 -1.97 26.44 -2.20
N LEU A 45 -3.08 25.84 -1.84
CA LEU A 45 -4.43 26.33 -2.17
C LEU A 45 -5.14 26.97 -0.97
N GLY A 46 -4.64 26.78 0.25
CA GLY A 46 -5.33 27.16 1.47
C GLY A 46 -6.30 26.07 1.92
N SER A 47 -7.60 26.39 2.07
CA SER A 47 -8.59 25.39 2.49
C SER A 47 -8.86 24.37 1.40
N VAL A 48 -8.63 23.09 1.70
CA VAL A 48 -8.91 21.94 0.83
C VAL A 48 -9.78 20.96 1.60
N GLU A 49 -10.83 20.47 0.96
CA GLU A 49 -11.67 19.36 1.39
C GLU A 49 -11.41 18.20 0.44
N LEU A 50 -10.63 17.22 0.90
CA LEU A 50 -10.28 16.04 0.11
C LEU A 50 -11.27 14.92 0.41
N THR A 51 -11.87 14.34 -0.63
CA THR A 51 -12.77 13.18 -0.52
C THR A 51 -12.09 11.96 -1.13
N PRO A 52 -11.64 11.00 -0.32
CA PRO A 52 -11.16 9.71 -0.79
C PRO A 52 -12.32 8.83 -1.29
N PHE A 53 -12.15 8.23 -2.48
CA PHE A 53 -13.10 7.27 -3.06
C PHE A 53 -12.45 5.91 -3.20
N SER A 54 -13.18 4.86 -2.78
CA SER A 54 -12.79 3.47 -2.95
C SER A 54 -13.99 2.59 -3.32
N TYR A 55 -13.82 1.28 -3.43
CA TYR A 55 -14.95 0.40 -3.74
C TYR A 55 -16.02 0.44 -2.65
N HIS A 56 -15.60 0.43 -1.38
CA HIS A 56 -16.49 0.50 -0.25
C HIS A 56 -16.36 1.84 0.48
N ALA A 57 -17.47 2.37 0.92
CA ALA A 57 -17.45 3.45 1.90
C ALA A 57 -16.89 2.93 3.24
N LYS A 58 -16.11 3.76 3.91
CA LYS A 58 -15.57 3.45 5.24
C LYS A 58 -15.51 4.71 6.10
N SER A 59 -16.13 4.64 7.25
CA SER A 59 -16.12 5.72 8.24
C SER A 59 -16.21 5.09 9.62
N SER A 60 -15.08 4.90 10.28
CA SER A 60 -15.00 4.47 11.67
C SER A 60 -13.94 5.30 12.38
N ASP A 61 -14.05 5.42 13.69
CA ASP A 61 -13.10 6.20 14.50
C ASP A 61 -11.66 5.69 14.40
N ASP A 62 -11.50 4.40 14.05
CA ASP A 62 -10.19 3.76 13.87
C ASP A 62 -9.62 3.96 12.46
N TRP A 63 -10.38 4.60 11.53
CA TRP A 63 -9.93 4.82 10.16
C TRP A 63 -9.38 6.23 9.99
N PRO A 64 -8.29 6.44 9.23
CA PRO A 64 -7.60 7.73 9.20
C PRO A 64 -8.41 8.89 8.62
N TYR A 65 -9.47 8.58 7.84
CA TYR A 65 -10.35 9.56 7.18
C TYR A 65 -11.62 8.86 6.66
N GLY A 66 -12.67 9.62 6.37
CA GLY A 66 -13.85 9.10 5.68
C GLY A 66 -13.54 8.69 4.24
N VAL A 67 -14.07 7.55 3.79
CA VAL A 67 -13.95 7.04 2.42
C VAL A 67 -15.34 6.88 1.83
N GLU A 68 -15.56 7.47 0.66
CA GLU A 68 -16.80 7.33 -0.10
C GLU A 68 -16.71 6.14 -1.08
N SER A 69 -17.86 5.53 -1.36
CA SER A 69 -17.93 4.53 -2.41
C SER A 69 -17.82 5.17 -3.80
N LEU A 70 -17.14 4.49 -4.73
CA LEU A 70 -17.12 4.87 -6.16
C LEU A 70 -18.53 5.06 -6.74
N ALA A 71 -19.54 4.38 -6.21
CA ALA A 71 -20.93 4.52 -6.64
C ALA A 71 -21.52 5.91 -6.38
N GLU A 72 -20.96 6.66 -5.43
CA GLU A 72 -21.40 8.02 -5.10
C GLU A 72 -20.80 9.09 -6.03
N LEU A 73 -19.78 8.75 -6.79
CA LEU A 73 -19.09 9.70 -7.67
C LEU A 73 -20.04 10.45 -8.63
N PRO A 74 -20.98 9.81 -9.34
CA PRO A 74 -21.87 10.54 -10.24
C PRO A 74 -22.71 11.62 -9.55
N ARG A 75 -23.08 11.40 -8.29
CA ARG A 75 -23.84 12.36 -7.49
C ARG A 75 -22.97 13.52 -7.01
N MET A 76 -21.70 13.26 -6.67
CA MET A 76 -20.80 14.23 -6.06
C MET A 76 -19.97 15.02 -7.07
N ALA A 77 -19.80 14.50 -8.29
CA ALA A 77 -18.84 15.03 -9.26
C ALA A 77 -19.08 16.50 -9.64
N SER A 78 -20.33 16.95 -9.70
CA SER A 78 -20.66 18.35 -10.00
C SER A 78 -20.09 19.34 -8.98
N ASP A 79 -19.83 18.86 -7.77
CA ASP A 79 -19.34 19.70 -6.65
C ASP A 79 -17.81 19.68 -6.54
N LEU A 80 -17.14 18.75 -7.20
CA LEU A 80 -15.68 18.64 -7.19
C LEU A 80 -15.04 19.73 -8.06
N ASP A 81 -13.94 20.30 -7.61
CA ASP A 81 -13.09 21.23 -8.36
C ASP A 81 -11.99 20.51 -9.15
N ALA A 82 -11.58 19.33 -8.71
CA ALA A 82 -10.64 18.46 -9.39
C ALA A 82 -10.78 16.99 -8.95
N ILE A 83 -10.26 16.10 -9.77
CA ILE A 83 -10.18 14.66 -9.53
C ILE A 83 -8.71 14.22 -9.62
N LEU A 84 -8.22 13.53 -8.60
CA LEU A 84 -6.92 12.86 -8.60
C LEU A 84 -7.14 11.35 -8.78
N ILE A 85 -6.58 10.77 -9.83
CA ILE A 85 -6.43 9.32 -9.93
C ILE A 85 -5.22 8.97 -9.09
N GLY A 86 -5.45 8.42 -7.88
CA GLY A 86 -4.50 8.33 -6.79
C GLY A 86 -3.20 7.61 -7.12
N GLY A 87 -2.32 7.50 -6.17
CA GLY A 87 -1.08 6.73 -6.30
C GLY A 87 -1.29 5.22 -6.19
N GLY A 88 -0.20 4.48 -6.03
CA GLY A 88 -0.23 3.03 -5.93
C GLY A 88 -0.32 2.32 -7.28
N PHE A 89 -0.59 1.02 -7.23
CA PHE A 89 -0.60 0.14 -8.42
C PHE A 89 -2.03 -0.12 -8.88
N ILE A 90 -2.77 0.95 -9.23
CA ILE A 90 -4.21 0.93 -9.45
C ILE A 90 -4.65 0.89 -10.93
N VAL A 91 -3.77 1.17 -11.87
CA VAL A 91 -4.12 1.08 -13.30
C VAL A 91 -3.94 -0.38 -13.73
N ARG A 92 -5.03 -1.12 -13.67
CA ARG A 92 -5.09 -2.56 -13.91
C ARG A 92 -6.23 -2.93 -14.85
N PHE A 93 -6.06 -4.05 -15.54
CA PHE A 93 -7.01 -4.59 -16.52
C PHE A 93 -7.45 -6.02 -16.18
N ASP A 94 -6.82 -6.65 -15.20
CA ASP A 94 -7.15 -7.98 -14.73
C ASP A 94 -8.43 -7.98 -13.89
N LYS A 95 -9.05 -9.14 -13.75
CA LYS A 95 -10.31 -9.32 -13.00
C LYS A 95 -10.11 -9.37 -11.48
N PHE A 96 -8.86 -9.45 -11.03
CA PHE A 96 -8.57 -9.59 -9.62
C PHE A 96 -8.38 -8.22 -8.99
N ILE A 97 -9.13 -7.97 -7.94
CA ILE A 97 -8.94 -6.85 -7.04
C ILE A 97 -7.79 -7.20 -6.09
N ALA A 98 -7.27 -6.20 -5.40
CA ALA A 98 -6.26 -6.44 -4.37
C ALA A 98 -6.73 -7.51 -3.35
N PRO A 99 -5.80 -8.34 -2.83
CA PRO A 99 -6.14 -9.29 -1.77
C PRO A 99 -6.87 -8.60 -0.62
N GLY A 100 -7.85 -9.30 -0.04
CA GLY A 100 -8.66 -8.76 1.06
C GLY A 100 -9.93 -8.04 0.63
N TYR A 101 -10.08 -7.68 -0.66
CA TYR A 101 -11.37 -7.23 -1.16
C TYR A 101 -12.29 -8.42 -1.39
N GLY A 102 -13.41 -8.44 -0.70
CA GLY A 102 -14.57 -9.22 -1.14
C GLY A 102 -15.23 -8.57 -2.37
N PRO A 103 -16.24 -9.19 -2.97
CA PRO A 103 -17.05 -8.53 -3.98
C PRO A 103 -17.61 -7.22 -3.39
N PRO A 104 -17.45 -6.08 -4.07
CA PRO A 104 -17.97 -4.81 -3.57
C PRO A 104 -19.50 -4.87 -3.48
N ALA A 105 -20.04 -4.20 -2.48
CA ALA A 105 -21.50 -4.04 -2.34
C ALA A 105 -22.10 -3.20 -3.46
N THR A 106 -21.28 -2.57 -4.30
CA THR A 106 -21.69 -1.76 -5.44
C THR A 106 -21.60 -2.57 -6.74
N TRP A 107 -22.23 -2.10 -7.80
CA TRP A 107 -22.11 -2.68 -9.14
C TRP A 107 -20.76 -2.40 -9.82
N ILE A 108 -19.95 -1.49 -9.27
CA ILE A 108 -18.57 -1.21 -9.73
C ILE A 108 -17.61 -2.17 -9.04
N HIS A 109 -17.13 -3.18 -9.74
CA HIS A 109 -16.29 -4.24 -9.16
C HIS A 109 -15.10 -4.68 -10.04
N HIS A 110 -14.78 -3.89 -11.07
CA HIS A 110 -13.60 -4.12 -11.89
C HIS A 110 -12.51 -3.09 -11.55
N PRO A 111 -11.22 -3.47 -11.50
CA PRO A 111 -10.12 -2.55 -11.17
C PRO A 111 -10.07 -1.25 -12.00
N THR A 112 -10.60 -1.27 -13.23
CA THR A 112 -10.76 -0.06 -14.05
C THR A 112 -11.62 1.02 -13.40
N GLY A 113 -12.45 0.68 -12.42
CA GLY A 113 -13.27 1.65 -11.67
C GLY A 113 -12.45 2.76 -11.02
N TYR A 114 -11.20 2.49 -10.61
CA TYR A 114 -10.34 3.49 -9.99
C TYR A 114 -9.81 4.58 -10.91
N TRP A 115 -9.69 4.31 -12.22
CA TRP A 115 -9.13 5.27 -13.16
C TRP A 115 -10.08 5.63 -14.31
N LEU A 116 -10.88 4.68 -14.79
CA LEU A 116 -11.80 4.93 -15.90
C LEU A 116 -13.04 5.70 -15.45
N ALA A 117 -13.72 5.26 -14.38
CA ALA A 117 -14.93 5.93 -13.90
C ALA A 117 -14.66 7.41 -13.53
N PRO A 118 -13.63 7.77 -12.74
CA PRO A 118 -13.34 9.16 -12.45
C PRO A 118 -12.93 9.97 -13.69
N ALA A 119 -12.21 9.38 -14.67
CA ALA A 119 -11.86 10.05 -15.90
C ALA A 119 -13.10 10.41 -16.75
N LEU A 120 -14.03 9.44 -16.92
CA LEU A 120 -15.25 9.66 -17.70
C LEU A 120 -16.21 10.64 -17.02
N VAL A 121 -16.41 10.50 -15.72
CA VAL A 121 -17.29 11.39 -14.96
C VAL A 121 -16.67 12.79 -14.87
N GLY A 122 -15.36 12.91 -14.71
CA GLY A 122 -14.66 14.18 -14.79
C GLY A 122 -14.87 14.87 -16.14
N ALA A 123 -14.69 14.16 -17.23
CA ALA A 123 -14.96 14.66 -18.57
C ALA A 123 -16.41 15.12 -18.75
N GLN A 124 -17.38 14.34 -18.26
CA GLN A 124 -18.80 14.68 -18.32
C GLN A 124 -19.14 15.99 -17.61
N HIS A 125 -18.50 16.27 -16.47
CA HIS A 125 -18.77 17.45 -15.65
C HIS A 125 -17.77 18.60 -15.86
N GLY A 126 -16.82 18.45 -16.79
CA GLY A 126 -15.75 19.43 -17.04
C GLY A 126 -14.77 19.55 -15.88
N VAL A 127 -14.76 18.61 -14.94
CA VAL A 127 -13.86 18.58 -13.79
C VAL A 127 -12.48 18.11 -14.23
N PRO A 128 -11.42 18.88 -13.99
CA PRO A 128 -10.07 18.47 -14.40
C PRO A 128 -9.64 17.18 -13.70
N VAL A 129 -9.19 16.20 -14.50
CA VAL A 129 -8.69 14.93 -14.05
C VAL A 129 -7.18 14.91 -14.11
N ILE A 130 -6.54 14.51 -13.04
CA ILE A 130 -5.10 14.48 -12.87
C ILE A 130 -4.68 13.07 -12.46
N TRP A 131 -3.78 12.46 -13.21
CA TRP A 131 -3.15 11.19 -12.83
C TRP A 131 -2.04 11.49 -11.83
N ASN A 132 -2.22 11.06 -10.59
CA ASN A 132 -1.34 11.33 -9.45
C ASN A 132 -0.24 10.26 -9.32
N ALA A 133 0.57 10.10 -10.35
CA ALA A 133 1.63 9.12 -10.45
C ALA A 133 1.22 7.66 -10.10
N PRO A 134 0.07 7.14 -10.60
CA PRO A 134 -0.21 5.73 -10.43
C PRO A 134 0.79 4.86 -11.19
N GLY A 135 1.04 3.65 -10.67
CA GLY A 135 1.71 2.60 -11.40
C GLY A 135 0.71 1.77 -12.22
N MET A 136 1.21 1.14 -13.27
CA MET A 136 0.41 0.27 -14.15
C MET A 136 0.86 -1.17 -14.06
N HIS A 137 -0.08 -2.09 -14.16
CA HIS A 137 0.20 -3.50 -14.40
C HIS A 137 0.36 -3.72 -15.91
N CYS A 138 1.62 -3.74 -16.37
CA CYS A 138 1.96 -3.52 -17.78
C CYS A 138 2.19 -4.77 -18.61
N ASN A 139 1.82 -5.98 -18.13
CA ASN A 139 2.16 -7.17 -18.90
C ASN A 139 1.46 -7.24 -20.26
N GLU A 140 0.20 -6.87 -20.33
CA GLU A 140 -0.54 -6.68 -21.57
C GLU A 140 -1.75 -5.78 -21.30
N ILE A 141 -1.94 -4.74 -22.10
CA ILE A 141 -3.16 -3.94 -22.08
C ILE A 141 -4.12 -4.59 -23.08
N PRO A 142 -5.24 -5.17 -22.60
CA PRO A 142 -6.14 -5.91 -23.48
C PRO A 142 -6.83 -4.99 -24.48
N ASP A 143 -6.99 -5.46 -25.71
CA ASP A 143 -7.52 -4.70 -26.83
C ASP A 143 -8.87 -4.02 -26.56
N TRP A 144 -9.73 -4.68 -25.79
CA TRP A 144 -11.04 -4.13 -25.42
C TRP A 144 -10.92 -2.81 -24.63
N SER A 145 -9.80 -2.59 -23.93
CA SER A 145 -9.60 -1.41 -23.10
C SER A 145 -8.95 -0.25 -23.87
N HIS A 146 -8.40 -0.49 -25.07
CA HIS A 146 -7.67 0.52 -25.82
C HIS A 146 -8.46 1.82 -26.07
N PRO A 147 -9.70 1.76 -26.60
CA PRO A 147 -10.47 2.99 -26.82
C PRO A 147 -10.82 3.72 -25.52
N LEU A 148 -11.10 2.94 -24.46
CA LEU A 148 -11.46 3.50 -23.15
C LEU A 148 -10.25 4.17 -22.48
N LEU A 149 -9.07 3.54 -22.59
CA LEU A 149 -7.83 4.09 -22.07
C LEU A 149 -7.44 5.38 -22.81
N SER A 150 -7.48 5.38 -24.16
CA SER A 150 -7.24 6.58 -24.94
C SER A 150 -8.17 7.72 -24.54
N LEU A 151 -9.47 7.43 -24.41
CA LEU A 151 -10.44 8.44 -24.00
C LEU A 151 -10.15 8.99 -22.59
N ALA A 152 -9.84 8.12 -21.61
CA ALA A 152 -9.50 8.54 -20.26
C ALA A 152 -8.25 9.45 -20.24
N LEU A 153 -7.24 9.10 -21.03
CA LEU A 153 -6.00 9.88 -21.14
C LEU A 153 -6.23 11.22 -21.88
N ASP A 154 -6.99 11.20 -22.98
CA ASP A 154 -7.27 12.40 -23.76
C ASP A 154 -8.09 13.44 -22.99
N SER A 155 -9.02 12.97 -22.15
CA SER A 155 -9.83 13.83 -21.28
C SER A 155 -9.10 14.31 -20.03
N SER A 156 -7.90 13.78 -19.74
CA SER A 156 -7.16 14.16 -18.54
C SER A 156 -6.37 15.45 -18.72
N ALA A 157 -6.46 16.34 -17.73
CA ALA A 157 -5.77 17.63 -17.71
C ALA A 157 -4.26 17.49 -17.49
N HIS A 158 -3.85 16.45 -16.74
CA HIS A 158 -2.44 16.14 -16.51
C HIS A 158 -2.25 14.64 -16.29
N ILE A 159 -1.21 14.07 -16.91
CA ILE A 159 -0.90 12.66 -16.82
C ILE A 159 0.50 12.49 -16.24
N ALA A 160 0.58 12.12 -14.97
CA ALA A 160 1.82 11.67 -14.35
C ALA A 160 1.71 10.17 -14.05
N VAL A 161 2.80 9.42 -14.26
CA VAL A 161 2.96 8.01 -13.90
C VAL A 161 4.25 7.85 -13.12
N ARG A 162 4.34 6.80 -12.29
CA ARG A 162 5.46 6.72 -11.34
C ARG A 162 6.74 6.13 -11.93
N ASP A 163 6.70 5.49 -13.10
CA ASP A 163 7.85 4.79 -13.69
C ASP A 163 7.84 4.77 -15.22
N GLU A 164 9.02 4.55 -15.81
CA GLU A 164 9.19 4.48 -17.27
C GLU A 164 8.45 3.30 -17.92
N PRO A 165 8.34 2.11 -17.28
CA PRO A 165 7.49 1.04 -17.81
C PRO A 165 6.04 1.49 -18.01
N SER A 166 5.45 2.17 -17.02
CA SER A 166 4.08 2.72 -17.11
C SER A 166 3.97 3.74 -18.25
N LYS A 167 4.93 4.67 -18.39
CA LYS A 167 4.97 5.62 -19.50
C LYS A 167 5.06 4.91 -20.86
N THR A 168 5.90 3.88 -20.94
CA THR A 168 6.08 3.11 -22.18
C THR A 168 4.79 2.38 -22.58
N ALA A 169 4.08 1.82 -21.61
CA ALA A 169 2.80 1.14 -21.83
C ALA A 169 1.71 2.12 -22.35
N LEU A 170 1.78 3.39 -21.97
CA LEU A 170 0.81 4.40 -22.42
C LEU A 170 1.10 5.00 -23.80
N ARG A 171 2.31 4.83 -24.35
CA ARG A 171 2.70 5.39 -25.66
C ARG A 171 1.74 5.11 -26.83
N PRO A 172 1.09 3.94 -26.92
CA PRO A 172 0.14 3.68 -28.00
C PRO A 172 -1.16 4.48 -27.90
N PHE A 173 -1.48 5.03 -26.72
CA PHE A 173 -2.79 5.59 -26.40
C PHE A 173 -2.81 7.10 -26.23
N VAL A 174 -1.65 7.72 -26.10
CA VAL A 174 -1.51 9.17 -25.88
C VAL A 174 -0.14 9.65 -26.36
N GLU A 175 -0.06 10.89 -26.78
CA GLU A 175 1.21 11.49 -27.17
C GLU A 175 2.24 11.45 -26.03
N PRO A 176 3.46 10.91 -26.26
CA PRO A 176 4.45 10.67 -25.21
C PRO A 176 4.84 11.88 -24.37
N GLN A 177 4.78 13.10 -24.98
CA GLN A 177 5.08 14.37 -24.30
C GLN A 177 4.02 14.76 -23.26
N ARG A 178 2.81 14.22 -23.34
CA ARG A 178 1.75 14.44 -22.34
C ARG A 178 1.93 13.59 -21.08
N VAL A 179 2.76 12.55 -21.14
CA VAL A 179 2.99 11.63 -20.01
C VAL A 179 4.30 11.98 -19.31
N HIS A 180 4.20 12.34 -18.05
CA HIS A 180 5.32 12.70 -17.19
C HIS A 180 5.65 11.56 -16.24
N VAL A 181 6.93 11.19 -16.11
CA VAL A 181 7.38 10.27 -15.07
C VAL A 181 7.73 11.06 -13.83
N MET A 182 7.10 10.71 -12.72
CA MET A 182 7.26 11.37 -11.45
C MET A 182 7.62 10.33 -10.37
N PRO A 183 8.37 10.68 -9.34
CA PRO A 183 8.46 9.82 -8.17
C PRO A 183 7.06 9.51 -7.61
N ASP A 184 6.91 8.35 -6.99
CA ASP A 184 5.70 8.03 -6.25
C ASP A 184 5.39 9.14 -5.25
N THR A 185 4.17 9.68 -5.29
CA THR A 185 3.82 10.87 -4.49
C THR A 185 3.88 10.63 -2.99
N ALA A 186 3.82 9.36 -2.54
CA ALA A 186 4.08 9.00 -1.15
C ALA A 186 5.50 9.35 -0.67
N PHE A 187 6.45 9.60 -1.59
CA PHE A 187 7.79 10.07 -1.23
C PHE A 187 7.78 11.46 -0.55
N SER A 188 6.72 12.25 -0.72
CA SER A 188 6.53 13.51 0.00
C SER A 188 6.38 13.35 1.52
N ILE A 189 6.17 12.12 2.02
CA ILE A 189 5.92 11.85 3.44
C ILE A 189 7.01 12.41 4.36
N GLY A 190 8.27 12.33 3.96
CA GLY A 190 9.39 12.86 4.76
C GLY A 190 9.29 14.37 5.03
N ARG A 191 8.64 15.15 4.14
CA ARG A 191 8.34 16.56 4.36
C ARG A 191 7.12 16.74 5.26
N CYS A 192 6.08 15.94 5.03
CA CYS A 192 4.83 16.02 5.77
C CYS A 192 5.04 15.73 7.26
N LEU A 193 5.93 14.81 7.60
CA LEU A 193 6.23 14.43 8.99
C LEU A 193 6.87 15.55 9.82
N LYS A 194 7.63 16.47 9.22
CA LYS A 194 8.39 17.50 9.94
C LYS A 194 7.55 18.42 10.82
N SER A 195 6.26 18.55 10.54
CA SER A 195 5.34 19.44 11.25
C SER A 195 4.05 18.74 11.71
N HIS A 196 4.01 17.40 11.71
CA HIS A 196 2.81 16.65 11.99
C HIS A 196 2.77 16.12 13.43
N ALA A 197 1.63 16.22 14.11
CA ALA A 197 1.42 15.73 15.48
C ALA A 197 1.66 14.22 15.67
N ALA A 198 1.59 13.42 14.59
CA ALA A 198 1.91 11.99 14.62
C ALA A 198 3.33 11.70 15.13
N THR A 199 4.25 12.68 15.10
CA THR A 199 5.60 12.53 15.67
C THR A 199 5.55 12.39 17.19
N ASP A 200 4.70 13.16 17.85
CA ASP A 200 4.52 13.12 19.31
C ASP A 200 3.80 11.83 19.72
N GLU A 201 2.80 11.39 18.95
CA GLU A 201 2.11 10.13 19.16
C GLU A 201 3.04 8.93 18.99
N ALA A 202 3.86 8.91 17.95
CA ALA A 202 4.87 7.87 17.75
C ALA A 202 5.91 7.85 18.88
N ALA A 203 6.28 9.00 19.43
CA ALA A 203 7.15 9.07 20.60
C ALA A 203 6.48 8.47 21.83
N ALA A 204 5.22 8.81 22.11
CA ALA A 204 4.46 8.24 23.21
C ALA A 204 4.30 6.71 23.09
N ILE A 205 4.07 6.19 21.89
CA ILE A 205 4.02 4.73 21.63
C ILE A 205 5.37 4.09 21.96
N ARG A 206 6.49 4.67 21.51
CA ARG A 206 7.82 4.14 21.81
C ARG A 206 8.09 4.11 23.31
N ASP A 207 7.74 5.17 24.02
CA ASP A 207 7.90 5.26 25.46
C ASP A 207 7.04 4.22 26.20
N ALA A 208 5.79 4.05 25.79
CA ALA A 208 4.87 3.05 26.36
C ALA A 208 5.36 1.60 26.13
N LEU A 209 5.99 1.32 24.98
CA LEU A 209 6.61 0.04 24.69
C LEU A 209 7.96 -0.17 25.40
N GLY A 210 8.57 0.88 25.95
CA GLY A 210 9.96 0.84 26.40
C GLY A 210 10.98 0.69 25.26
N LEU A 211 10.59 1.02 24.04
CA LEU A 211 11.42 0.92 22.84
C LEU A 211 12.46 2.05 22.84
N LYS A 212 13.70 1.68 23.10
CA LYS A 212 14.83 2.62 23.13
C LYS A 212 15.49 2.72 21.77
N ALA A 213 16.00 3.91 21.44
CA ALA A 213 16.91 4.09 20.32
C ALA A 213 18.33 3.57 20.67
N PRO A 214 19.07 3.04 19.70
CA PRO A 214 18.70 2.81 18.30
C PRO A 214 17.72 1.64 18.13
N TYR A 215 16.84 1.71 17.13
CA TYR A 215 15.96 0.61 16.79
C TYR A 215 15.88 0.38 15.27
N LEU A 216 15.69 -0.90 14.91
CA LEU A 216 15.44 -1.38 13.56
C LEU A 216 13.95 -1.66 13.39
N VAL A 217 13.35 -1.15 12.32
CA VAL A 217 11.98 -1.53 11.93
C VAL A 217 12.05 -2.74 10.99
N ILE A 218 11.31 -3.79 11.31
CA ILE A 218 11.15 -4.97 10.45
C ILE A 218 9.68 -5.08 10.07
N GLN A 219 9.39 -5.16 8.78
CA GLN A 219 8.05 -5.53 8.32
C GLN A 219 7.74 -6.95 8.76
N ALA A 220 6.56 -7.17 9.35
CA ALA A 220 6.11 -8.48 9.82
C ALA A 220 5.66 -9.36 8.64
N THR A 221 6.60 -9.81 7.82
CA THR A 221 6.37 -10.51 6.56
C THR A 221 7.35 -11.65 6.35
N GLN A 222 7.10 -12.47 5.32
CA GLN A 222 7.95 -13.60 4.93
C GLN A 222 9.27 -13.16 4.28
N ASN A 223 10.18 -14.11 4.09
CA ASN A 223 11.47 -13.97 3.40
C ASN A 223 12.46 -13.01 4.08
N LEU A 224 12.42 -12.96 5.41
CA LEU A 224 13.35 -12.18 6.24
C LEU A 224 14.25 -13.08 7.11
N GLU A 225 14.24 -14.39 6.90
CA GLU A 225 14.96 -15.39 7.69
C GLU A 225 16.45 -15.07 7.78
N ARG A 226 17.08 -14.70 6.66
CA ARG A 226 18.51 -14.34 6.62
C ARG A 226 18.85 -13.17 7.55
N LEU A 227 17.95 -12.20 7.68
CA LEU A 227 18.16 -11.07 8.60
C LEU A 227 17.92 -11.50 10.05
N THR A 228 16.87 -12.26 10.32
CA THR A 228 16.56 -12.72 11.68
C THR A 228 17.64 -13.68 12.21
N ASP A 229 18.14 -14.58 11.38
CA ASP A 229 19.28 -15.46 11.72
C ASP A 229 20.56 -14.67 12.00
N TYR A 230 20.85 -13.64 11.18
CA TYR A 230 21.95 -12.73 11.42
C TYR A 230 21.79 -12.01 12.77
N LEU A 231 20.63 -11.45 13.05
CA LEU A 231 20.37 -10.76 14.32
C LEU A 231 20.48 -11.66 15.53
N LYS A 232 20.05 -12.92 15.44
CA LYS A 232 20.22 -13.92 16.51
C LYS A 232 21.70 -14.23 16.73
N LYS A 233 22.42 -14.53 15.64
CA LYS A 233 23.83 -14.89 15.66
C LYS A 233 24.71 -13.81 16.31
N PHE A 234 24.45 -12.55 16.00
CA PHE A 234 25.24 -11.42 16.45
C PHE A 234 24.56 -10.55 17.52
N ARG A 235 23.64 -11.15 18.29
CA ARG A 235 22.86 -10.41 19.31
C ARG A 235 23.75 -9.80 20.40
N THR A 236 24.83 -10.47 20.74
CA THR A 236 25.80 -10.01 21.76
C THR A 236 26.61 -8.79 21.30
N GLU A 237 26.84 -8.65 20.00
CA GLU A 237 27.52 -7.51 19.36
C GLU A 237 26.60 -6.32 19.13
N LEU A 238 25.29 -6.54 19.22
CA LEU A 238 24.22 -5.54 19.03
C LEU A 238 23.36 -5.39 20.31
N PRO A 239 23.94 -5.22 21.51
CA PRO A 239 23.21 -5.33 22.78
C PRO A 239 22.15 -4.23 22.94
N ASN A 240 22.34 -3.07 22.34
CA ASN A 240 21.46 -1.91 22.46
C ASN A 240 20.46 -1.76 21.30
N LEU A 241 20.53 -2.63 20.27
CA LEU A 241 19.64 -2.56 19.13
C LEU A 241 18.28 -3.18 19.50
N SER A 242 17.24 -2.36 19.52
CA SER A 242 15.86 -2.83 19.62
C SER A 242 15.28 -3.14 18.23
N VAL A 243 14.32 -4.05 18.15
CA VAL A 243 13.60 -4.39 16.92
C VAL A 243 12.13 -4.05 17.10
N LEU A 244 11.58 -3.27 16.19
CA LEU A 244 10.15 -2.97 16.13
C LEU A 244 9.52 -3.68 14.94
N LEU A 245 8.60 -4.61 15.19
CA LEU A 245 7.83 -5.28 14.14
C LEU A 245 6.62 -4.42 13.76
N LEU A 246 6.47 -4.16 12.46
CA LEU A 246 5.33 -3.43 11.93
C LEU A 246 4.57 -4.25 10.89
N ARG A 247 3.26 -4.33 11.05
CA ARG A 247 2.35 -4.78 9.99
C ARG A 247 2.03 -3.58 9.12
N LEU A 248 2.43 -3.61 7.86
CA LEU A 248 2.23 -2.52 6.91
C LEU A 248 1.08 -2.79 5.94
N GLY A 249 0.78 -4.06 5.74
CA GLY A 249 -0.33 -4.51 4.91
C GLY A 249 -1.00 -5.74 5.52
N PRO A 250 -1.79 -5.61 6.61
CA PRO A 250 -2.57 -6.74 7.13
C PRO A 250 -3.42 -7.40 6.06
N VAL A 251 -4.00 -6.61 5.14
CA VAL A 251 -4.73 -7.12 3.96
C VAL A 251 -3.85 -7.96 3.02
N LEU A 252 -2.53 -7.78 3.06
CA LEU A 252 -1.56 -8.56 2.30
C LEU A 252 -0.91 -9.68 3.12
N CYS A 253 -1.56 -10.05 4.24
CA CYS A 253 -1.14 -11.10 5.16
C CYS A 253 0.13 -10.79 5.96
N ASP A 254 0.48 -9.54 6.21
CA ASP A 254 1.52 -9.21 7.20
C ASP A 254 1.10 -9.71 8.59
N HIS A 255 1.95 -10.53 9.21
CA HIS A 255 1.68 -11.10 10.53
C HIS A 255 2.98 -11.33 11.30
N GLU A 256 2.97 -11.05 12.60
CA GLU A 256 4.15 -11.14 13.47
C GLU A 256 4.74 -12.55 13.55
N SER A 257 3.91 -13.59 13.35
CA SER A 257 4.36 -14.99 13.36
C SER A 257 5.36 -15.35 12.25
N PHE A 258 5.54 -14.50 11.25
CA PHE A 258 6.59 -14.70 10.24
C PHE A 258 7.99 -14.36 10.76
N ILE A 259 8.07 -13.62 11.87
CA ILE A 259 9.32 -13.29 12.50
C ILE A 259 9.50 -14.20 13.72
N ASP A 260 10.68 -14.77 13.85
CA ASP A 260 10.98 -15.71 14.91
C ASP A 260 10.78 -15.08 16.29
N SER A 261 9.92 -15.71 17.09
CA SER A 261 9.60 -15.29 18.46
C SER A 261 10.79 -15.34 19.43
N GLU A 262 11.86 -16.05 19.08
CA GLU A 262 13.09 -16.12 19.87
C GLU A 262 14.02 -14.92 19.68
N LEU A 263 13.71 -14.02 18.75
CA LEU A 263 14.50 -12.81 18.52
C LEU A 263 14.33 -11.86 19.71
N GLN A 264 15.34 -11.81 20.59
CA GLN A 264 15.31 -10.98 21.79
C GLN A 264 15.30 -9.48 21.48
N GLY A 265 14.62 -8.71 22.35
CA GLY A 265 14.51 -7.25 22.18
C GLY A 265 13.59 -6.83 21.04
N THR A 266 12.60 -7.68 20.73
CA THR A 266 11.56 -7.42 19.74
C THR A 266 10.31 -6.85 20.42
N PHE A 267 9.75 -5.82 19.77
CA PHE A 267 8.53 -5.13 20.19
C PHE A 267 7.50 -5.19 19.06
N CYS A 268 6.24 -5.35 19.44
CA CYS A 268 5.09 -5.36 18.52
C CYS A 268 4.07 -4.33 18.98
N LEU A 269 3.31 -3.78 18.05
CA LEU A 269 2.19 -2.90 18.37
C LEU A 269 0.94 -3.72 18.69
N SER A 270 0.23 -3.35 19.75
CA SER A 270 -1.02 -4.02 20.15
C SER A 270 -2.19 -3.72 19.21
N ALA A 271 -2.16 -2.58 18.54
CA ALA A 271 -3.14 -2.15 17.56
C ALA A 271 -2.42 -1.58 16.33
N TRP A 272 -3.12 -1.56 15.20
CA TRP A 272 -2.59 -0.95 13.97
C TRP A 272 -2.80 0.56 14.04
N PRO A 273 -1.72 1.39 14.14
CA PRO A 273 -1.87 2.83 14.33
C PRO A 273 -2.17 3.53 12.99
N SER A 274 -2.43 4.83 13.05
CA SER A 274 -2.65 5.64 11.85
C SER A 274 -1.44 5.58 10.90
N PRO A 275 -1.63 5.74 9.58
CA PRO A 275 -0.53 5.73 8.61
C PRO A 275 0.55 6.76 8.91
N MET A 276 0.19 7.94 9.44
CA MET A 276 1.16 8.97 9.81
C MET A 276 2.01 8.58 11.01
N VAL A 277 1.45 7.86 11.97
CA VAL A 277 2.19 7.31 13.11
C VAL A 277 3.13 6.21 12.65
N LEU A 278 2.68 5.29 11.78
CA LEU A 278 3.56 4.30 11.15
C LEU A 278 4.71 4.96 10.40
N ALA A 279 4.43 6.00 9.61
CA ALA A 279 5.47 6.76 8.91
C ALA A 279 6.47 7.40 9.87
N SER A 280 5.99 7.92 11.01
CA SER A 280 6.86 8.53 12.04
C SER A 280 7.72 7.48 12.75
N LEU A 281 7.19 6.28 13.04
CA LEU A 281 7.96 5.17 13.59
C LEU A 281 9.04 4.69 12.60
N ILE A 282 8.70 4.57 11.32
CA ILE A 282 9.65 4.25 10.23
C ILE A 282 10.73 5.33 10.13
N GLY A 283 10.31 6.59 10.00
CA GLY A 283 11.21 7.73 9.87
C GLY A 283 12.08 7.98 11.10
N GLY A 284 11.70 7.46 12.28
CA GLY A 284 12.44 7.54 13.55
C GLY A 284 13.47 6.43 13.76
N SER A 285 13.50 5.39 12.90
CA SER A 285 14.38 4.24 13.03
C SER A 285 15.81 4.50 12.50
N GLU A 286 16.76 3.62 12.84
CA GLU A 286 18.12 3.63 12.29
C GLU A 286 18.24 2.88 10.97
N ALA A 287 17.32 1.97 10.71
CA ALA A 287 17.16 1.26 9.45
C ALA A 287 15.78 0.59 9.39
N VAL A 288 15.40 0.18 8.18
CA VAL A 288 14.19 -0.64 7.97
C VAL A 288 14.51 -1.90 7.17
N ALA A 289 13.73 -2.97 7.39
CA ALA A 289 13.84 -4.19 6.61
C ALA A 289 12.46 -4.69 6.18
N GLY A 290 12.32 -5.11 4.93
CA GLY A 290 11.07 -5.65 4.42
C GLY A 290 11.00 -5.70 2.90
N HIS A 291 9.82 -6.09 2.38
CA HIS A 291 9.56 -6.11 0.94
C HIS A 291 8.60 -4.99 0.49
N SER A 292 8.01 -4.23 1.42
CA SER A 292 7.07 -3.18 1.05
C SER A 292 7.77 -2.01 0.35
N TYR A 293 7.28 -1.67 -0.85
CA TYR A 293 7.75 -0.51 -1.59
C TYR A 293 7.55 0.79 -0.80
N HIS A 294 6.41 0.95 -0.13
CA HIS A 294 6.11 2.15 0.64
C HIS A 294 6.90 2.24 1.97
N LEU A 295 7.27 1.08 2.57
CA LEU A 295 8.25 1.07 3.65
C LEU A 295 9.56 1.70 3.18
N ALA A 296 10.05 1.23 2.02
CA ALA A 296 11.31 1.71 1.47
C ALA A 296 11.28 3.22 1.16
N ILE A 297 10.27 3.70 0.44
CA ILE A 297 10.22 5.13 0.08
C ILE A 297 9.99 6.04 1.30
N THR A 298 9.23 5.60 2.30
CA THR A 298 9.10 6.34 3.55
C THR A 298 10.44 6.46 4.27
N ALA A 299 11.15 5.35 4.41
CA ALA A 299 12.47 5.33 5.03
C ALA A 299 13.45 6.24 4.29
N LEU A 300 13.57 6.09 2.97
CA LEU A 300 14.45 6.89 2.11
C LEU A 300 14.14 8.38 2.19
N SER A 301 12.86 8.77 2.19
CA SER A 301 12.46 10.18 2.31
C SER A 301 12.84 10.80 3.65
N CYS A 302 13.09 9.97 4.66
CA CYS A 302 13.54 10.37 6.01
C CYS A 302 15.06 10.16 6.23
N GLY A 303 15.82 9.74 5.22
CA GLY A 303 17.25 9.46 5.33
C GLY A 303 17.57 8.15 6.06
N VAL A 304 16.62 7.23 6.14
CA VAL A 304 16.75 5.93 6.81
C VAL A 304 17.15 4.85 5.79
N PRO A 305 18.23 4.07 6.02
CA PRO A 305 18.61 2.98 5.14
C PRO A 305 17.60 1.83 5.10
N VAL A 306 17.55 1.14 3.96
CA VAL A 306 16.60 0.07 3.68
C VAL A 306 17.32 -1.24 3.40
N PHE A 307 16.92 -2.32 4.08
CA PHE A 307 17.28 -3.69 3.75
C PHE A 307 16.11 -4.37 3.04
N SER A 308 16.23 -4.54 1.73
CA SER A 308 15.15 -5.07 0.90
C SER A 308 15.25 -6.58 0.76
N SER A 309 14.14 -7.30 1.00
CA SER A 309 14.00 -8.71 0.64
C SER A 309 13.50 -8.90 -0.80
N SER A 310 13.16 -7.81 -1.50
CA SER A 310 12.69 -7.84 -2.89
C SER A 310 13.86 -7.81 -3.88
N ASP A 311 13.66 -8.43 -5.04
CA ASP A 311 14.60 -8.32 -6.16
C ASP A 311 14.51 -6.92 -6.78
N LEU A 312 15.60 -6.15 -6.61
CA LEU A 312 15.69 -4.77 -7.12
C LEU A 312 15.85 -4.70 -8.65
N SER A 313 16.03 -5.83 -9.33
CA SER A 313 16.12 -5.88 -10.80
C SER A 313 14.76 -5.97 -11.50
N GLN A 314 13.66 -6.15 -10.76
CA GLN A 314 12.35 -6.48 -11.31
C GLN A 314 11.22 -5.56 -10.85
N GLY A 315 10.27 -5.33 -11.76
CA GLY A 315 9.02 -4.64 -11.50
C GLY A 315 9.19 -3.26 -10.87
N LYS A 316 8.31 -2.92 -9.93
CA LYS A 316 8.31 -1.62 -9.24
C LYS A 316 9.56 -1.35 -8.41
N PHE A 317 10.30 -2.39 -8.03
CA PHE A 317 11.47 -2.27 -7.16
C PHE A 317 12.71 -1.77 -7.90
N THR A 318 12.73 -1.80 -9.23
CA THR A 318 13.82 -1.23 -10.04
C THR A 318 14.04 0.26 -9.75
N ALA A 319 12.97 0.98 -9.38
CA ALA A 319 13.05 2.37 -8.98
C ALA A 319 13.87 2.58 -7.69
N LEU A 320 14.01 1.56 -6.84
CA LEU A 320 14.79 1.62 -5.60
C LEU A 320 16.27 1.37 -5.82
N ALA A 321 16.65 0.72 -6.91
CA ALA A 321 18.06 0.36 -7.19
C ALA A 321 18.99 1.57 -7.38
N LYS A 322 18.42 2.76 -7.64
CA LYS A 322 19.17 4.01 -7.79
C LYS A 322 19.60 4.64 -6.47
N PHE A 323 19.08 4.18 -5.33
CA PHE A 323 19.42 4.72 -4.01
C PHE A 323 20.54 3.90 -3.38
N ASP A 324 21.64 4.54 -3.05
CA ASP A 324 22.85 3.96 -2.45
C ASP A 324 22.64 3.43 -1.02
N THR A 325 21.53 3.85 -0.38
CA THR A 325 21.12 3.43 0.96
C THR A 325 20.11 2.27 0.95
N VAL A 326 19.83 1.68 -0.22
CA VAL A 326 19.07 0.45 -0.35
C VAL A 326 20.04 -0.73 -0.48
N HIS A 327 19.99 -1.62 0.49
CA HIS A 327 20.86 -2.78 0.60
C HIS A 327 20.07 -4.08 0.46
N PRO A 328 20.65 -5.16 -0.09
CA PRO A 328 20.08 -6.48 0.02
C PRO A 328 20.08 -6.94 1.48
N LEU A 329 19.35 -8.01 1.80
CA LEU A 329 19.49 -8.70 3.08
C LEU A 329 20.90 -9.30 3.25
N PRO A 330 21.33 -9.62 4.50
CA PRO A 330 22.60 -10.28 4.73
C PRO A 330 22.78 -11.49 3.81
N PRO A 331 24.00 -11.74 3.27
CA PRO A 331 24.28 -12.98 2.57
C PRO A 331 23.97 -14.20 3.45
N GLU A 332 23.60 -15.31 2.83
CA GLU A 332 23.45 -16.56 3.55
C GLU A 332 24.78 -16.93 4.26
N GLY A 333 24.69 -17.31 5.55
CA GLY A 333 25.86 -17.64 6.35
C GLY A 333 26.79 -16.46 6.65
N CYS A 334 26.31 -15.21 6.59
CA CYS A 334 27.13 -14.03 6.89
C CYS A 334 27.84 -14.15 8.24
N ASP A 335 29.17 -14.04 8.23
CA ASP A 335 30.04 -14.17 9.42
C ASP A 335 30.62 -12.82 9.90
N ASP A 336 30.28 -11.73 9.20
CA ASP A 336 30.73 -10.38 9.56
C ASP A 336 29.79 -9.75 10.61
N PRO A 337 30.22 -9.61 11.88
CA PRO A 337 29.38 -9.02 12.93
C PRO A 337 29.11 -7.52 12.72
N GLN A 338 29.88 -6.85 11.87
CA GLN A 338 29.74 -5.42 11.57
C GLN A 338 28.90 -5.16 10.31
N TRP A 339 28.48 -6.22 9.60
CA TRP A 339 27.77 -6.08 8.33
C TRP A 339 26.55 -5.16 8.42
N LEU A 340 25.74 -5.31 9.48
CA LEU A 340 24.55 -4.51 9.71
C LEU A 340 24.90 -3.10 10.19
N SER A 341 25.75 -2.98 11.21
CA SER A 341 26.10 -1.69 11.82
C SER A 341 26.79 -0.73 10.86
N GLN A 342 27.58 -1.22 9.90
CA GLN A 342 28.20 -0.40 8.86
C GLN A 342 27.20 0.20 7.87
N ARG A 343 26.02 -0.38 7.76
CA ARG A 343 24.95 0.01 6.80
C ARG A 343 23.77 0.70 7.45
N MET A 344 23.64 0.58 8.76
CA MET A 344 22.63 1.29 9.56
C MET A 344 23.05 2.74 9.83
N GLY A 345 22.13 3.50 10.36
CA GLY A 345 22.30 4.89 10.75
C GLY A 345 21.77 5.85 9.70
N ARG A 346 21.13 6.90 10.19
CA ARG A 346 20.58 7.95 9.32
C ARG A 346 21.69 8.64 8.55
N LYS A 347 21.42 8.91 7.29
CA LYS A 347 22.32 9.63 6.39
C LYS A 347 21.68 10.92 5.93
N GLU A 348 22.50 11.90 5.60
CA GLU A 348 22.04 13.06 4.85
C GLU A 348 21.33 12.58 3.56
N PRO A 349 20.27 13.25 3.14
CA PRO A 349 19.54 12.88 1.94
C PRO A 349 20.49 12.80 0.73
N SER A 350 20.51 11.67 0.06
CA SER A 350 21.30 11.51 -1.16
C SER A 350 20.79 12.47 -2.25
N HIS A 351 21.62 12.72 -3.25
CA HIS A 351 21.25 13.54 -4.41
C HIS A 351 19.93 13.07 -5.05
N VAL A 352 19.74 11.75 -5.14
CA VAL A 352 18.49 11.14 -5.69
C VAL A 352 17.26 11.50 -4.84
N VAL A 353 17.40 11.56 -3.51
CA VAL A 353 16.31 11.96 -2.61
C VAL A 353 15.98 13.44 -2.79
N VAL A 354 17.01 14.29 -2.91
CA VAL A 354 16.81 15.74 -3.15
C VAL A 354 16.10 15.96 -4.49
N GLU A 355 16.59 15.33 -5.56
CA GLU A 355 16.00 15.42 -6.89
C GLU A 355 14.52 14.96 -6.89
N ALA A 356 14.21 13.83 -6.25
CA ALA A 356 12.85 13.34 -6.13
C ALA A 356 11.93 14.35 -5.40
N ASN A 357 12.42 14.99 -4.33
CA ASN A 357 11.68 16.02 -3.62
C ASN A 357 11.43 17.28 -4.49
N ASP A 358 12.42 17.72 -5.27
CA ASP A 358 12.29 18.86 -6.16
C ASP A 358 11.28 18.57 -7.28
N MET A 359 11.32 17.38 -7.87
CA MET A 359 10.34 16.93 -8.85
C MET A 359 8.93 16.95 -8.27
N LEU A 360 8.73 16.45 -7.05
CA LEU A 360 7.42 16.44 -6.39
C LEU A 360 6.95 17.85 -6.01
N GLU A 361 7.86 18.74 -5.60
CA GLU A 361 7.50 20.14 -5.33
C GLU A 361 6.94 20.80 -6.60
N ASN A 362 7.62 20.63 -7.73
CA ASN A 362 7.16 21.14 -9.02
C ASN A 362 5.84 20.49 -9.48
N TYR A 363 5.69 19.20 -9.27
CA TYR A 363 4.46 18.48 -9.57
C TYR A 363 3.27 19.04 -8.78
N TRP A 364 3.37 19.16 -7.46
CA TRP A 364 2.27 19.67 -6.64
C TRP A 364 1.95 21.14 -6.93
N ASN A 365 2.95 21.96 -7.31
CA ASN A 365 2.73 23.32 -7.81
C ASN A 365 1.91 23.30 -9.11
N HIS A 366 2.21 22.39 -10.03
CA HIS A 366 1.47 22.22 -11.26
C HIS A 366 0.04 21.73 -10.99
N VAL A 367 -0.15 20.73 -10.15
CA VAL A 367 -1.47 20.25 -9.73
C VAL A 367 -2.32 21.40 -9.16
N ALA A 368 -1.76 22.18 -8.25
CA ALA A 368 -2.45 23.35 -7.70
C ALA A 368 -2.84 24.39 -8.79
N THR A 369 -2.01 24.54 -9.83
CA THR A 369 -2.32 25.42 -10.97
C THR A 369 -3.49 24.87 -11.78
N VAL A 370 -3.52 23.56 -12.05
CA VAL A 370 -4.65 22.91 -12.75
C VAL A 370 -5.95 23.04 -11.94
N VAL A 371 -5.89 22.84 -10.62
CA VAL A 371 -7.06 23.01 -9.74
C VAL A 371 -7.58 24.45 -9.81
N ARG A 372 -6.70 25.47 -9.77
CA ARG A 372 -7.09 26.89 -9.85
C ARG A 372 -7.68 27.27 -11.21
N ALA A 373 -7.23 26.64 -12.30
CA ALA A 373 -7.79 26.85 -13.62
C ALA A 373 -9.27 26.45 -13.68
N GLY A 374 -9.68 25.49 -12.82
CA GLY A 374 -11.06 25.12 -12.64
C GLY A 374 -11.64 24.27 -13.79
N LYS A 375 -12.96 24.20 -13.82
CA LYS A 375 -13.72 23.37 -14.77
C LYS A 375 -13.59 23.91 -16.19
N THR A 376 -13.55 22.98 -17.14
CA THR A 376 -13.56 23.26 -18.58
C THR A 376 -14.93 22.98 -19.19
N ASP A 377 -15.18 23.44 -20.40
CA ASP A 377 -16.40 23.09 -21.13
C ASP A 377 -16.39 21.58 -21.47
N SER A 378 -17.33 20.86 -20.90
CA SER A 378 -17.42 19.39 -20.97
C SER A 378 -18.02 18.86 -22.27
N THR A 379 -18.63 19.74 -23.08
CA THR A 379 -19.43 19.32 -24.24
C THR A 379 -18.61 18.59 -25.31
N THR A 380 -17.38 18.99 -25.53
CA THR A 380 -16.52 18.42 -26.58
C THR A 380 -16.05 17.02 -26.24
N ALA A 381 -15.56 16.78 -25.02
CA ALA A 381 -15.07 15.46 -24.61
C ALA A 381 -16.19 14.42 -24.51
N THR A 382 -17.36 14.81 -23.95
CA THR A 382 -18.53 13.94 -23.89
C THR A 382 -19.07 13.62 -25.28
N SER A 383 -19.11 14.61 -26.19
CA SER A 383 -19.54 14.38 -27.57
C SER A 383 -18.60 13.44 -28.30
N ALA A 384 -17.28 13.60 -28.15
CA ALA A 384 -16.29 12.72 -28.77
C ALA A 384 -16.45 11.26 -28.27
N PHE A 385 -16.67 11.08 -26.97
CA PHE A 385 -16.95 9.76 -26.41
C PHE A 385 -18.21 9.12 -27.00
N LEU A 386 -19.32 9.84 -27.00
CA LEU A 386 -20.59 9.31 -27.54
C LEU A 386 -20.45 8.94 -29.01
N MET A 387 -19.72 9.74 -29.80
CA MET A 387 -19.44 9.45 -31.20
C MET A 387 -18.51 8.25 -31.40
N SER A 388 -17.66 7.93 -30.48
CA SER A 388 -16.76 6.77 -30.54
C SER A 388 -17.42 5.46 -30.09
N LEU A 389 -18.51 5.51 -29.30
CA LEU A 389 -19.21 4.35 -28.75
C LEU A 389 -19.57 3.28 -29.78
N PRO A 390 -20.13 3.62 -30.99
CA PRO A 390 -20.45 2.60 -31.98
C PRO A 390 -19.22 1.79 -32.41
N GLY A 391 -18.08 2.47 -32.65
CA GLY A 391 -16.84 1.80 -33.01
C GLY A 391 -16.28 0.90 -31.89
N ILE A 392 -16.41 1.33 -30.64
CA ILE A 392 -16.01 0.53 -29.46
C ILE A 392 -16.87 -0.73 -29.38
N LEU A 393 -18.18 -0.61 -29.55
CA LEU A 393 -19.11 -1.74 -29.52
C LEU A 393 -18.85 -2.73 -30.66
N GLU A 394 -18.65 -2.23 -31.90
CA GLU A 394 -18.29 -3.07 -33.04
C GLU A 394 -16.98 -3.83 -32.82
N HIS A 395 -15.97 -3.15 -32.27
CA HIS A 395 -14.69 -3.78 -31.97
C HIS A 395 -14.84 -4.88 -30.93
N GLY A 396 -15.55 -4.61 -29.85
CA GLY A 396 -15.86 -5.62 -28.82
C GLY A 396 -16.66 -6.81 -29.37
N GLN A 397 -17.62 -6.57 -30.27
CA GLN A 397 -18.39 -7.64 -30.94
C GLN A 397 -17.50 -8.49 -31.87
N ARG A 398 -16.60 -7.88 -32.64
CA ARG A 398 -15.68 -8.60 -33.51
C ARG A 398 -14.72 -9.50 -32.70
N GLN A 399 -14.22 -9.03 -31.57
CA GLN A 399 -13.39 -9.84 -30.67
C GLN A 399 -14.16 -10.97 -30.02
N ALA A 400 -15.40 -10.71 -29.58
CA ALA A 400 -16.25 -11.77 -29.03
C ALA A 400 -16.68 -12.81 -30.06
N GLY A 401 -16.81 -12.40 -31.34
CA GLY A 401 -17.15 -13.28 -32.47
C GLY A 401 -15.94 -13.97 -33.11
N ALA A 402 -14.74 -13.44 -32.91
CA ALA A 402 -13.47 -14.03 -33.37
C ALA A 402 -12.83 -14.97 -32.33
N GLY A 403 -13.62 -15.41 -31.35
CA GLY A 403 -13.15 -16.41 -30.38
C GLY A 403 -12.60 -17.61 -31.12
N ASP A 404 -11.28 -17.61 -31.25
CA ASP A 404 -10.49 -18.72 -31.79
C ASP A 404 -10.94 -20.01 -31.06
N PRO A 405 -11.30 -21.07 -31.79
CA PRO A 405 -11.62 -22.36 -31.18
C PRO A 405 -10.55 -22.85 -30.20
N GLU A 406 -9.28 -22.56 -30.44
CA GLU A 406 -8.16 -22.84 -29.53
C GLU A 406 -8.27 -22.07 -28.21
N SER A 407 -8.68 -20.78 -28.26
CA SER A 407 -8.90 -19.97 -27.03
C SER A 407 -10.09 -20.48 -26.23
N ALA A 408 -11.14 -20.98 -26.89
CA ALA A 408 -12.29 -21.57 -26.20
C ALA A 408 -11.94 -22.92 -25.55
N ASP A 409 -11.09 -23.72 -26.19
CA ASP A 409 -10.60 -24.98 -25.63
C ASP A 409 -9.60 -24.75 -24.49
N HIS A 410 -8.73 -23.75 -24.61
CA HIS A 410 -7.84 -23.32 -23.53
C HIS A 410 -8.60 -22.79 -22.31
N LEU A 411 -9.65 -22.02 -22.55
CA LEU A 411 -10.57 -21.55 -21.49
C LEU A 411 -11.31 -22.71 -20.80
N ARG A 412 -11.71 -23.75 -21.56
CA ARG A 412 -12.30 -24.96 -20.98
C ARG A 412 -11.31 -25.74 -20.13
N ASP A 413 -10.05 -25.89 -20.61
CA ASP A 413 -8.99 -26.54 -19.85
C ASP A 413 -8.67 -25.79 -18.56
N LEU A 414 -8.53 -24.46 -18.62
CA LEU A 414 -8.32 -23.61 -17.45
C LEU A 414 -9.47 -23.68 -16.44
N LYS A 415 -10.72 -23.74 -16.92
CA LYS A 415 -11.89 -23.91 -16.04
C LYS A 415 -11.90 -25.29 -15.38
N ALA A 416 -11.58 -26.34 -16.12
CA ALA A 416 -11.47 -27.71 -15.58
C ALA A 416 -10.39 -27.79 -14.51
N ARG A 417 -9.23 -27.17 -14.74
CA ARG A 417 -8.14 -27.09 -13.75
C ARG A 417 -8.51 -26.27 -12.53
N LEU A 418 -9.25 -25.18 -12.71
CA LEU A 418 -9.74 -24.36 -11.59
C LEU A 418 -10.68 -25.18 -10.70
N ILE A 419 -11.65 -25.89 -11.29
CA ILE A 419 -12.56 -26.78 -10.55
C ILE A 419 -11.75 -27.83 -9.78
N GLY A 420 -10.77 -28.48 -10.40
CA GLY A 420 -9.91 -29.44 -9.72
C GLY A 420 -9.09 -28.84 -8.56
N CYS A 421 -8.66 -27.58 -8.67
CA CYS A 421 -8.00 -26.86 -7.58
C CYS A 421 -8.99 -26.50 -6.45
N GLU A 422 -10.23 -26.11 -6.79
CA GLU A 422 -11.28 -25.80 -5.80
C GLU A 422 -11.67 -27.06 -5.02
N ASP A 423 -11.79 -28.22 -5.68
CA ASP A 423 -12.06 -29.51 -5.04
C ASP A 423 -10.90 -29.89 -4.09
N SER A 424 -9.65 -29.79 -4.55
CA SER A 424 -8.47 -30.06 -3.73
C SER A 424 -8.36 -29.12 -2.52
N LEU A 425 -8.73 -27.86 -2.69
CA LEU A 425 -8.80 -26.87 -1.60
C LEU A 425 -9.92 -27.22 -0.61
N GLY A 426 -11.06 -27.71 -1.11
CA GLY A 426 -12.15 -28.22 -0.29
C GLY A 426 -11.73 -29.39 0.58
N GLU A 427 -11.03 -30.38 0.00
CA GLU A 427 -10.48 -31.52 0.71
C GLU A 427 -9.45 -31.12 1.77
N ALA A 428 -8.52 -30.22 1.42
CA ALA A 428 -7.52 -29.72 2.35
C ALA A 428 -8.15 -28.95 3.53
N LYS A 429 -9.19 -28.16 3.29
CA LYS A 429 -9.95 -27.48 4.35
C LYS A 429 -10.69 -28.48 5.27
N ALA A 430 -11.25 -29.53 4.71
CA ALA A 430 -11.90 -30.60 5.47
C ALA A 430 -10.87 -31.35 6.37
N GLN A 431 -9.71 -31.66 5.82
CA GLN A 431 -8.61 -32.28 6.57
C GLN A 431 -8.11 -31.36 7.70
N LEU A 432 -7.94 -30.06 7.42
CA LEU A 432 -7.52 -29.09 8.43
C LEU A 432 -8.55 -28.99 9.56
N SER A 433 -9.84 -28.95 9.21
CA SER A 433 -10.94 -28.92 10.20
C SER A 433 -10.93 -30.17 11.10
N GLU A 434 -10.70 -31.36 10.53
CA GLU A 434 -10.62 -32.59 11.29
C GLU A 434 -9.39 -32.64 12.21
N VAL A 435 -8.22 -32.16 11.72
CA VAL A 435 -7.00 -32.07 12.55
C VAL A 435 -7.22 -31.08 13.70
N THR A 436 -7.84 -29.94 13.42
CA THR A 436 -8.15 -28.92 14.46
C THR A 436 -9.10 -29.48 15.51
N ARG A 437 -10.15 -30.18 15.09
CA ARG A 437 -11.09 -30.85 16.01
C ARG A 437 -10.39 -31.87 16.88
N ARG A 438 -9.49 -32.68 16.29
CA ARG A 438 -8.72 -33.70 16.99
C ARG A 438 -7.71 -33.10 17.98
N SER A 439 -7.11 -31.97 17.64
CA SER A 439 -6.24 -31.22 18.55
C SER A 439 -7.00 -30.71 19.76
N LEU A 440 -8.19 -30.14 19.54
CA LEU A 440 -9.05 -29.65 20.64
C LEU A 440 -9.53 -30.78 21.57
N ASP A 441 -9.85 -31.94 20.99
CA ASP A 441 -10.23 -33.13 21.76
C ASP A 441 -9.06 -33.65 22.63
N LEU A 442 -7.85 -33.69 22.07
CA LEU A 442 -6.64 -34.07 22.81
C LEU A 442 -6.29 -33.05 23.90
N GLU A 443 -6.47 -31.75 23.68
CA GLU A 443 -6.28 -30.72 24.69
C GLU A 443 -7.28 -30.92 25.87
N THR A 444 -8.53 -31.23 25.52
CA THR A 444 -9.56 -31.51 26.52
C THR A 444 -9.20 -32.74 27.34
N GLN A 445 -8.79 -33.85 26.72
CA GLN A 445 -8.35 -35.05 27.38
C GLN A 445 -7.12 -34.82 28.27
N LEU A 446 -6.16 -34.01 27.84
CA LEU A 446 -5.00 -33.59 28.62
C LEU A 446 -5.41 -32.80 29.86
N LEU A 447 -6.38 -31.88 29.71
CA LEU A 447 -6.93 -31.10 30.82
C LEU A 447 -7.62 -31.99 31.85
N GLU A 448 -8.46 -32.94 31.41
CA GLU A 448 -9.13 -33.92 32.26
C GLU A 448 -8.11 -34.80 32.97
N LEU A 449 -7.07 -35.24 32.27
CA LEU A 449 -6.00 -36.05 32.85
C LEU A 449 -5.24 -35.29 33.95
N HIS A 450 -4.92 -34.02 33.69
CA HIS A 450 -4.26 -33.15 34.68
C HIS A 450 -5.14 -32.82 35.88
N GLN A 451 -6.45 -32.82 35.72
CA GLN A 451 -7.42 -32.59 36.80
C GLN A 451 -7.74 -33.85 37.58
N SER A 452 -7.41 -35.03 37.06
CA SER A 452 -7.73 -36.31 37.70
C SER A 452 -7.07 -36.46 39.07
N MET A 453 -7.76 -37.13 39.98
CA MET A 453 -7.23 -37.40 41.31
C MET A 453 -5.92 -38.21 41.25
N SER A 454 -5.83 -39.15 40.34
CA SER A 454 -4.62 -39.95 40.10
C SER A 454 -3.43 -39.09 39.67
N TRP A 455 -3.62 -38.15 38.78
CA TRP A 455 -2.57 -37.21 38.35
C TRP A 455 -2.12 -36.27 39.48
N LYS A 456 -3.06 -35.76 40.27
CA LYS A 456 -2.78 -34.89 41.41
C LYS A 456 -2.05 -35.63 42.53
N THR A 457 -2.47 -36.84 42.87
CA THR A 457 -1.86 -37.66 43.96
C THR A 457 -0.46 -38.16 43.60
N THR A 458 -0.18 -38.41 42.31
CA THR A 458 1.16 -38.82 41.84
C THR A 458 2.10 -37.66 41.49
N ALA A 459 1.68 -36.42 41.66
CA ALA A 459 2.50 -35.23 41.36
C ALA A 459 3.86 -35.20 42.09
N PRO A 460 3.95 -35.57 43.41
CA PRO A 460 5.24 -35.61 44.09
C PRO A 460 6.20 -36.65 43.50
N LEU A 461 5.69 -37.83 43.11
CA LEU A 461 6.49 -38.89 42.50
C LEU A 461 7.05 -38.46 41.13
N ARG A 462 6.25 -37.78 40.30
CA ARG A 462 6.72 -37.25 38.99
C ARG A 462 7.76 -36.15 39.14
N ARG A 463 7.68 -35.32 40.21
CA ARG A 463 8.72 -34.33 40.51
C ARG A 463 10.03 -35.01 40.93
N ALA A 464 9.96 -36.01 41.80
CA ALA A 464 11.13 -36.78 42.21
C ALA A 464 11.79 -37.50 41.02
N TRP A 465 10.97 -38.10 40.13
CA TRP A 465 11.46 -38.78 38.93
C TRP A 465 12.17 -37.84 37.95
N ARG A 466 11.61 -36.62 37.67
CA ARG A 466 12.24 -35.60 36.84
C ARG A 466 13.57 -35.10 37.44
N TRP A 467 13.61 -34.93 38.75
CA TRP A 467 14.83 -34.55 39.44
C TRP A 467 15.93 -35.63 39.30
N LEU A 468 15.57 -36.91 39.39
CA LEU A 468 16.48 -38.05 39.20
C LEU A 468 17.00 -38.16 37.75
N GLN A 469 16.24 -37.70 36.74
CA GLN A 469 16.65 -37.71 35.35
C GLN A 469 17.43 -36.44 34.91
N GLY A 470 17.70 -35.50 35.81
CA GLY A 470 18.45 -34.28 35.51
C GLY A 470 17.71 -33.27 34.61
N LEU A 471 16.42 -33.45 34.44
CA LEU A 471 15.57 -32.51 33.71
C LEU A 471 15.11 -31.42 34.69
N SER A 472 15.80 -30.29 34.71
CA SER A 472 15.35 -29.08 35.43
C SER A 472 14.00 -28.63 34.89
N ALA A 473 13.14 -28.17 35.77
CA ALA A 473 11.77 -27.73 35.52
C ALA A 473 11.72 -26.44 34.70
#